data_3291090c55f334a97dc477f7a608cf66
#
_entry.id   3291090c55f334a97dc477f7a608cf66
#
_cell.length_a   1.000
_cell.length_b   1.000
_cell.length_c   1.000
_cell.angle_alpha   90.00
_cell.angle_beta   90.00
_cell.angle_gamma   90.00
#
_symmetry.space_group_name_H-M   'P 1'
#
loop_
_entity.id
_entity.type
_entity.pdbx_description
1 polymer ?
#
loop_
_entity_poly.entity_id
_entity_poly.type
_entity_poly.pdbx_seq_one_letter_code
_entity_poly.pdbx_strand_id
1 'polypeptide(L)'
;MSTKEKQSLALYFLLAFGLAWLCQVYGSLLLLRDGNAAVYRALLSVSMFCPLAAVLAAKRIVLHQPTGISWRPRLKGNGRYLLAAWFGPAVFTVLAAVLYFAVFPSRLDTSGSWLATAYGGQWTPEALKTELGVTTTSYLIQNGLLAVTLAPLANMIPAVGEEA
;
A
#
# COMPACT_ATOMS: atom_id res chain seq x y z
N MET A 1 29.72 15.80 7.26
CA MET A 1 29.15 14.57 7.81
C MET A 1 30.21 13.85 8.63
N SER A 2 29.96 13.62 9.90
CA SER A 2 30.89 12.91 10.81
C SER A 2 30.97 11.43 10.46
N THR A 3 32.00 10.73 10.96
CA THR A 3 32.13 9.27 10.74
C THR A 3 30.93 8.51 11.30
N LYS A 4 30.40 8.92 12.44
CA LYS A 4 29.19 8.31 13.04
C LYS A 4 27.93 8.52 12.19
N GLU A 5 27.76 9.69 11.56
CA GLU A 5 26.64 9.94 10.65
C GLU A 5 26.71 9.05 9.40
N LYS A 6 27.91 8.86 8.84
CA LYS A 6 28.12 7.95 7.71
C LYS A 6 27.78 6.50 8.08
N GLN A 7 28.23 6.04 9.25
CA GLN A 7 27.92 4.70 9.75
C GLN A 7 26.43 4.51 10.04
N SER A 8 25.78 5.52 10.61
CA SER A 8 24.34 5.52 10.86
C SER A 8 23.55 5.41 9.56
N LEU A 9 23.94 6.18 8.54
CA LEU A 9 23.30 6.15 7.22
C LEU A 9 23.51 4.81 6.52
N ALA A 10 24.72 4.26 6.58
CA ALA A 10 25.03 2.95 6.01
C ALA A 10 24.22 1.84 6.68
N LEU A 11 24.13 1.86 8.01
CA LEU A 11 23.31 0.90 8.77
C LEU A 11 21.82 1.04 8.44
N TYR A 12 21.33 2.28 8.33
CA TYR A 12 19.96 2.55 7.92
C TYR A 12 19.65 1.91 6.56
N PHE A 13 20.44 2.18 5.53
CA PHE A 13 20.19 1.62 4.19
C PHE A 13 20.30 0.09 4.18
N LEU A 14 21.29 -0.47 4.87
CA LEU A 14 21.45 -1.91 4.95
C LEU A 14 20.22 -2.59 5.58
N LEU A 15 19.73 -2.05 6.68
CA LEU A 15 18.57 -2.63 7.37
C LEU A 15 17.26 -2.33 6.63
N ALA A 16 17.03 -1.10 6.17
CA ALA A 16 15.80 -0.74 5.50
C ALA A 16 15.59 -1.54 4.22
N PHE A 17 16.59 -1.58 3.33
CA PHE A 17 16.49 -2.32 2.08
C PHE A 17 16.72 -3.82 2.26
N GLY A 18 17.70 -4.21 3.07
CA GLY A 18 18.04 -5.63 3.28
C GLY A 18 16.88 -6.41 3.88
N LEU A 19 16.28 -5.90 4.96
CA LEU A 19 15.12 -6.56 5.58
C LEU A 19 13.89 -6.52 4.68
N ALA A 20 13.63 -5.39 4.02
CA ALA A 20 12.49 -5.28 3.11
C ALA A 20 12.61 -6.27 1.94
N TRP A 21 13.79 -6.37 1.32
CA TRP A 21 14.03 -7.32 0.24
C TRP A 21 13.94 -8.77 0.71
N LEU A 22 14.46 -9.10 1.89
CA LEU A 22 14.31 -10.44 2.46
C LEU A 22 12.83 -10.82 2.62
N CYS A 23 12.01 -9.92 3.17
CA CYS A 23 10.56 -10.16 3.30
C CYS A 23 9.89 -10.34 1.94
N GLN A 24 10.22 -9.49 0.95
CA GLN A 24 9.59 -9.52 -0.37
C GLN A 24 10.01 -10.73 -1.18
N VAL A 25 11.32 -11.05 -1.23
CA VAL A 25 11.84 -12.21 -1.96
C VAL A 25 11.31 -13.50 -1.33
N TYR A 26 11.39 -13.62 -0.02
CA TYR A 26 10.87 -14.81 0.68
C TYR A 26 9.36 -14.97 0.49
N GLY A 27 8.60 -13.88 0.60
CA GLY A 27 7.17 -13.89 0.34
C GLY A 27 6.82 -14.29 -1.08
N SER A 28 7.58 -13.79 -2.07
CA SER A 28 7.39 -14.14 -3.48
C SER A 28 7.70 -15.62 -3.75
N LEU A 29 8.74 -16.16 -3.12
CA LEU A 29 9.06 -17.60 -3.22
C LEU A 29 7.95 -18.48 -2.64
N LEU A 30 7.39 -18.11 -1.48
CA LEU A 30 6.27 -18.83 -0.89
C LEU A 30 4.99 -18.73 -1.75
N LEU A 31 4.74 -17.56 -2.36
CA LEU A 31 3.63 -17.41 -3.29
C LEU A 31 3.77 -18.31 -4.51
N LEU A 32 4.98 -18.36 -5.10
CA LEU A 32 5.24 -19.19 -6.29
C LEU A 32 5.23 -20.69 -5.98
N ARG A 33 5.73 -21.08 -4.81
CA ARG A 33 5.82 -22.49 -4.42
C ARG A 33 4.50 -23.06 -3.91
N ASP A 34 3.86 -22.34 -2.99
CA ASP A 34 2.76 -22.86 -2.19
C ASP A 34 1.42 -22.16 -2.51
N GLY A 35 1.43 -21.15 -3.42
CA GLY A 35 0.25 -20.36 -3.75
C GLY A 35 -0.30 -19.51 -2.60
N ASN A 36 0.46 -19.34 -1.51
CA ASN A 36 -0.02 -18.71 -0.28
C ASN A 36 0.00 -17.18 -0.36
N ALA A 37 -1.02 -16.62 -1.02
CA ALA A 37 -1.18 -15.17 -1.17
C ALA A 37 -1.40 -14.44 0.18
N ALA A 38 -1.91 -15.10 1.21
CA ALA A 38 -2.12 -14.48 2.51
C ALA A 38 -0.78 -14.18 3.21
N VAL A 39 0.14 -15.16 3.22
CA VAL A 39 1.49 -14.98 3.78
C VAL A 39 2.28 -13.95 2.97
N TYR A 40 2.18 -13.98 1.63
CA TYR A 40 2.81 -12.98 0.79
C TYR A 40 2.37 -11.55 1.15
N ARG A 41 1.06 -11.31 1.26
CA ARG A 41 0.52 -10.01 1.65
C ARG A 41 0.95 -9.58 3.06
N ALA A 42 0.97 -10.51 4.01
CA ALA A 42 1.45 -10.25 5.36
C ALA A 42 2.93 -9.81 5.36
N LEU A 43 3.79 -10.50 4.63
CA LEU A 43 5.21 -10.16 4.51
C LEU A 43 5.44 -8.82 3.80
N LEU A 44 4.63 -8.49 2.78
CA LEU A 44 4.64 -7.16 2.18
C LEU A 44 4.29 -6.07 3.19
N SER A 45 3.25 -6.28 4.01
CA SER A 45 2.86 -5.33 5.06
C SER A 45 3.97 -5.18 6.11
N VAL A 46 4.60 -6.27 6.52
CA VAL A 46 5.75 -6.25 7.46
C VAL A 46 6.93 -5.50 6.86
N SER A 47 7.21 -5.66 5.56
CA SER A 47 8.33 -4.97 4.90
C SER A 47 8.22 -3.45 4.93
N MET A 48 7.01 -2.90 5.01
CA MET A 48 6.78 -1.45 5.13
C MET A 48 7.25 -0.88 6.49
N PHE A 49 7.43 -1.72 7.53
CA PHE A 49 7.99 -1.31 8.81
C PHE A 49 9.53 -1.38 8.87
N CYS A 50 10.19 -1.92 7.85
CA CYS A 50 11.65 -2.01 7.83
C CYS A 50 12.35 -0.65 7.89
N PRO A 51 11.90 0.43 7.21
CA PRO A 51 12.51 1.75 7.35
C PRO A 51 12.42 2.29 8.79
N LEU A 52 11.26 2.14 9.45
CA LEU A 52 11.09 2.51 10.85
C LEU A 52 12.08 1.76 11.75
N ALA A 53 12.14 0.43 11.63
CA ALA A 53 13.06 -0.39 12.40
C ALA A 53 14.53 0.02 12.16
N ALA A 54 14.87 0.34 10.91
CA ALA A 54 16.21 0.80 10.53
C ALA A 54 16.56 2.14 11.15
N VAL A 55 15.63 3.12 11.17
CA VAL A 55 15.84 4.43 11.84
C VAL A 55 16.03 4.23 13.33
N LEU A 56 15.18 3.42 13.99
CA LEU A 56 15.30 3.14 15.42
C LEU A 56 16.64 2.51 15.76
N ALA A 57 17.06 1.51 14.97
CA ALA A 57 18.34 0.84 15.14
C ALA A 57 19.54 1.79 14.92
N ALA A 58 19.53 2.55 13.82
CA ALA A 58 20.60 3.48 13.49
C ALA A 58 20.77 4.57 14.56
N LYS A 59 19.69 5.17 15.03
CA LYS A 59 19.72 6.18 16.10
C LYS A 59 20.15 5.59 17.44
N ARG A 60 19.64 4.43 17.80
CA ARG A 60 19.93 3.84 19.11
C ARG A 60 21.31 3.19 19.19
N ILE A 61 21.73 2.47 18.14
CA ILE A 61 22.99 1.70 18.14
C ILE A 61 24.19 2.57 17.81
N VAL A 62 24.08 3.45 16.78
CA VAL A 62 25.22 4.22 16.28
C VAL A 62 25.31 5.60 16.91
N LEU A 63 24.19 6.32 16.95
CA LEU A 63 24.17 7.69 17.41
C LEU A 63 23.95 7.83 18.92
N HIS A 64 23.43 6.78 19.58
CA HIS A 64 23.07 6.77 21.01
C HIS A 64 22.12 7.94 21.37
N GLN A 65 21.26 8.33 20.43
CA GLN A 65 20.32 9.44 20.55
C GLN A 65 18.89 8.93 20.72
N PRO A 66 18.00 9.70 21.38
CA PRO A 66 16.58 9.41 21.36
C PRO A 66 16.06 9.49 19.92
N THR A 67 15.05 8.71 19.61
CA THR A 67 14.53 8.59 18.23
C THR A 67 13.98 9.90 17.68
N GLY A 68 13.52 10.80 18.55
CA GLY A 68 12.97 12.12 18.17
C GLY A 68 11.71 12.05 17.31
N ILE A 69 11.14 10.85 17.14
CA ILE A 69 9.91 10.64 16.37
C ILE A 69 8.74 11.19 17.18
N SER A 70 8.01 12.12 16.59
CA SER A 70 6.80 12.67 17.20
C SER A 70 5.59 11.82 16.77
N TRP A 71 5.14 10.97 17.69
CA TRP A 71 3.94 10.13 17.48
C TRP A 71 2.62 10.91 17.61
N ARG A 72 2.68 12.19 17.98
CA ARG A 72 1.48 13.02 18.13
C ARG A 72 1.17 13.74 16.82
N PRO A 73 0.07 13.41 16.12
CA PRO A 73 -0.32 14.10 14.90
C PRO A 73 -0.68 15.56 15.24
N ARG A 74 -0.13 16.50 14.50
CA ARG A 74 -0.46 17.93 14.61
C ARG A 74 -1.63 18.26 13.68
N LEU A 75 -2.84 17.95 14.12
CA LEU A 75 -4.04 18.13 13.30
C LEU A 75 -4.50 19.59 13.27
N LYS A 76 -4.27 20.34 14.35
CA LYS A 76 -4.70 21.75 14.46
C LYS A 76 -3.96 22.62 13.44
N GLY A 77 -4.71 23.30 12.57
CA GLY A 77 -4.18 24.13 11.47
C GLY A 77 -3.78 23.38 10.19
N ASN A 78 -3.74 22.05 10.24
CA ASN A 78 -3.30 21.23 9.11
C ASN A 78 -4.45 20.50 8.37
N GLY A 79 -5.71 20.85 8.64
CA GLY A 79 -6.87 20.16 8.08
C GLY A 79 -6.88 20.06 6.56
N ARG A 80 -6.45 21.11 5.85
CA ARG A 80 -6.34 21.11 4.38
C ARG A 80 -5.36 20.06 3.85
N TYR A 81 -4.23 19.87 4.54
CA TYR A 81 -3.23 18.87 4.15
C TYR A 81 -3.72 17.47 4.45
N LEU A 82 -4.44 17.29 5.57
CA LEU A 82 -5.07 16.03 5.91
C LEU A 82 -6.11 15.63 4.87
N LEU A 83 -6.99 16.56 4.46
CA LEU A 83 -7.96 16.31 3.39
C LEU A 83 -7.29 15.99 2.06
N ALA A 84 -6.23 16.74 1.70
CA ALA A 84 -5.48 16.46 0.49
C ALA A 84 -4.78 15.09 0.52
N ALA A 85 -4.18 14.72 1.65
CA ALA A 85 -3.57 13.39 1.82
C ALA A 85 -4.60 12.26 1.82
N TRP A 86 -5.81 12.51 2.36
CA TRP A 86 -6.87 11.51 2.43
C TRP A 86 -7.53 11.25 1.09
N PHE A 87 -7.92 12.30 0.38
CA PHE A 87 -8.66 12.19 -0.88
C PHE A 87 -7.78 12.30 -2.13
N GLY A 88 -6.60 12.90 -2.01
CA GLY A 88 -5.68 13.10 -3.13
C GLY A 88 -5.37 11.82 -3.92
N PRO A 89 -4.98 10.72 -3.28
CA PRO A 89 -4.70 9.47 -3.98
C PRO A 89 -5.91 8.96 -4.78
N ALA A 90 -7.13 9.04 -4.24
CA ALA A 90 -8.34 8.64 -4.94
C ALA A 90 -8.61 9.53 -6.17
N VAL A 91 -8.47 10.84 -6.02
CA VAL A 91 -8.60 11.80 -7.15
C VAL A 91 -7.56 11.52 -8.24
N PHE A 92 -6.29 11.35 -7.86
CA PHE A 92 -5.24 11.03 -8.84
C PHE A 92 -5.47 9.69 -9.54
N THR A 93 -5.96 8.68 -8.83
CA THR A 93 -6.31 7.37 -9.41
C THR A 93 -7.42 7.53 -10.47
N VAL A 94 -8.47 8.27 -10.16
CA VAL A 94 -9.56 8.53 -11.12
C VAL A 94 -9.04 9.31 -12.33
N LEU A 95 -8.26 10.37 -12.12
CA LEU A 95 -7.67 11.15 -13.22
C LEU A 95 -6.75 10.29 -14.09
N ALA A 96 -5.91 9.46 -13.47
CA ALA A 96 -5.03 8.55 -14.20
C ALA A 96 -5.82 7.52 -15.02
N ALA A 97 -6.91 6.97 -14.48
CA ALA A 97 -7.79 6.06 -15.20
C ALA A 97 -8.48 6.75 -16.39
N VAL A 98 -9.01 7.95 -16.19
CA VAL A 98 -9.63 8.75 -17.27
C VAL A 98 -8.61 9.04 -18.37
N LEU A 99 -7.41 9.49 -18.03
CA LEU A 99 -6.36 9.76 -19.01
C LEU A 99 -5.92 8.48 -19.73
N TYR A 100 -5.76 7.38 -19.00
CA TYR A 100 -5.37 6.09 -19.59
C TYR A 100 -6.39 5.62 -20.63
N PHE A 101 -7.68 5.62 -20.31
CA PHE A 101 -8.73 5.17 -21.24
C PHE A 101 -9.03 6.18 -22.34
N ALA A 102 -8.73 7.49 -22.14
CA ALA A 102 -8.77 8.47 -23.20
C ALA A 102 -7.69 8.20 -24.26
N VAL A 103 -6.50 7.77 -23.84
CA VAL A 103 -5.39 7.42 -24.74
C VAL A 103 -5.56 6.01 -25.34
N PHE A 104 -6.07 5.07 -24.55
CA PHE A 104 -6.24 3.67 -24.94
C PHE A 104 -7.68 3.20 -24.81
N PRO A 105 -8.63 3.71 -25.64
CA PRO A 105 -10.06 3.39 -25.51
C PRO A 105 -10.36 1.91 -25.74
N SER A 106 -9.55 1.21 -26.52
CA SER A 106 -9.68 -0.23 -26.77
C SER A 106 -9.38 -1.12 -25.56
N ARG A 107 -8.79 -0.55 -24.52
CA ARG A 107 -8.52 -1.26 -23.24
C ARG A 107 -9.65 -1.11 -22.24
N LEU A 108 -10.66 -0.29 -22.53
CA LEU A 108 -11.84 -0.17 -21.68
C LEU A 108 -12.75 -1.38 -21.90
N ASP A 109 -12.76 -2.28 -20.92
CA ASP A 109 -13.68 -3.41 -20.91
C ASP A 109 -15.05 -2.97 -20.36
N THR A 110 -16.00 -2.84 -21.26
CA THR A 110 -17.41 -2.53 -20.93
C THR A 110 -18.26 -3.79 -20.72
N SER A 111 -17.73 -4.98 -21.05
CA SER A 111 -18.45 -6.24 -20.90
C SER A 111 -18.52 -6.73 -19.45
N GLY A 112 -17.61 -6.24 -18.59
CA GLY A 112 -17.49 -6.70 -17.20
C GLY A 112 -16.76 -8.03 -17.05
N SER A 113 -16.05 -8.51 -18.06
CA SER A 113 -15.28 -9.76 -17.98
C SER A 113 -14.19 -9.72 -16.91
N TRP A 114 -13.62 -8.54 -16.67
CA TRP A 114 -12.66 -8.31 -15.58
C TRP A 114 -13.27 -8.56 -14.18
N LEU A 115 -14.60 -8.36 -14.02
CA LEU A 115 -15.31 -8.62 -12.77
C LEU A 115 -15.29 -10.12 -12.44
N ALA A 116 -15.47 -10.97 -13.43
CA ALA A 116 -15.36 -12.43 -13.28
C ALA A 116 -13.95 -12.81 -12.77
N THR A 117 -12.91 -12.19 -13.33
CA THR A 117 -11.52 -12.41 -12.88
C THR A 117 -11.31 -11.93 -11.45
N ALA A 118 -11.89 -10.79 -11.05
CA ALA A 118 -11.82 -10.28 -9.68
C ALA A 118 -12.46 -11.23 -8.65
N TYR A 119 -13.46 -12.01 -9.08
CA TYR A 119 -14.11 -13.05 -8.27
C TYR A 119 -13.51 -14.46 -8.46
N GLY A 120 -12.26 -14.55 -8.88
CA GLY A 120 -11.50 -15.80 -8.97
C GLY A 120 -11.63 -16.55 -10.30
N GLY A 121 -12.23 -15.93 -11.32
CA GLY A 121 -12.30 -16.46 -12.69
C GLY A 121 -13.28 -17.63 -12.91
N GLN A 122 -14.02 -18.05 -11.89
CA GLN A 122 -14.98 -19.16 -11.98
C GLN A 122 -16.41 -18.71 -12.33
N TRP A 123 -16.63 -17.41 -12.40
CA TRP A 123 -17.93 -16.79 -12.58
C TRP A 123 -18.05 -16.13 -13.95
N THR A 124 -19.26 -16.13 -14.53
CA THR A 124 -19.59 -15.23 -15.64
C THR A 124 -20.19 -13.94 -15.08
N PRO A 125 -20.13 -12.81 -15.81
CA PRO A 125 -20.75 -11.55 -15.36
C PRO A 125 -22.26 -11.71 -15.09
N GLU A 126 -22.95 -12.54 -15.89
CA GLU A 126 -24.37 -12.83 -15.73
C GLU A 126 -24.64 -13.63 -14.44
N ALA A 127 -23.83 -14.66 -14.17
CA ALA A 127 -23.95 -15.46 -12.95
C ALA A 127 -23.67 -14.63 -11.70
N LEU A 128 -22.69 -13.73 -11.72
CA LEU A 128 -22.44 -12.79 -10.63
C LEU A 128 -23.64 -11.89 -10.35
N LYS A 129 -24.31 -11.43 -11.41
CA LYS A 129 -25.49 -10.60 -11.27
C LYS A 129 -26.70 -11.37 -10.74
N THR A 130 -26.95 -12.60 -11.23
CA THR A 130 -28.12 -13.38 -10.86
C THR A 130 -27.99 -14.04 -9.50
N GLU A 131 -26.82 -14.58 -9.16
CA GLU A 131 -26.62 -15.35 -7.94
C GLU A 131 -26.15 -14.50 -6.76
N LEU A 132 -25.30 -13.50 -7.01
CA LEU A 132 -24.70 -12.66 -5.96
C LEU A 132 -25.24 -11.22 -5.97
N GLY A 133 -26.05 -10.83 -6.95
CA GLY A 133 -26.54 -9.46 -7.11
C GLY A 133 -25.43 -8.44 -7.42
N VAL A 134 -24.23 -8.92 -7.82
CA VAL A 134 -23.08 -8.06 -8.05
C VAL A 134 -23.03 -7.63 -9.52
N THR A 135 -23.09 -6.33 -9.72
CA THR A 135 -22.90 -5.70 -11.03
C THR A 135 -21.60 -4.92 -11.06
N THR A 136 -21.08 -4.61 -12.25
CA THR A 136 -19.92 -3.73 -12.43
C THR A 136 -20.09 -2.43 -11.66
N THR A 137 -21.26 -1.80 -11.74
CA THR A 137 -21.55 -0.54 -11.05
C THR A 137 -21.54 -0.70 -9.53
N SER A 138 -22.22 -1.73 -8.99
CA SER A 138 -22.23 -1.96 -7.53
C SER A 138 -20.83 -2.27 -6.98
N TYR A 139 -20.04 -3.04 -7.72
CA TYR A 139 -18.66 -3.34 -7.37
C TYR A 139 -17.78 -2.10 -7.34
N LEU A 140 -17.87 -1.25 -8.37
CA LEU A 140 -17.10 0.00 -8.45
C LEU A 140 -17.48 0.98 -7.34
N ILE A 141 -18.79 1.13 -7.06
CA ILE A 141 -19.26 1.98 -5.95
C ILE A 141 -18.74 1.45 -4.61
N GLN A 142 -18.88 0.16 -4.35
CA GLN A 142 -18.44 -0.44 -3.10
C GLN A 142 -16.93 -0.29 -2.90
N ASN A 143 -16.13 -0.60 -3.93
CA ASN A 143 -14.67 -0.44 -3.84
C ASN A 143 -14.26 1.03 -3.77
N GLY A 144 -14.94 1.93 -4.46
CA GLY A 144 -14.72 3.37 -4.35
C GLY A 144 -14.99 3.88 -2.93
N LEU A 145 -16.09 3.45 -2.30
CA LEU A 145 -16.38 3.79 -0.91
C LEU A 145 -15.31 3.22 0.05
N LEU A 146 -14.91 1.96 -0.14
CA LEU A 146 -13.84 1.36 0.65
C LEU A 146 -12.52 2.10 0.48
N ALA A 147 -12.18 2.51 -0.74
CA ALA A 147 -10.95 3.25 -1.05
C ALA A 147 -10.86 4.61 -0.36
N VAL A 148 -11.99 5.31 -0.17
CA VAL A 148 -12.01 6.63 0.49
C VAL A 148 -12.33 6.56 1.99
N THR A 149 -12.77 5.42 2.51
CA THR A 149 -13.14 5.26 3.94
C THR A 149 -12.15 4.37 4.69
N LEU A 150 -12.22 3.08 4.49
CA LEU A 150 -11.46 2.08 5.25
C LEU A 150 -10.02 1.91 4.78
N ALA A 151 -9.78 1.97 3.45
CA ALA A 151 -8.43 1.77 2.92
C ALA A 151 -7.41 2.80 3.43
N PRO A 152 -7.71 4.11 3.54
CA PRO A 152 -6.79 5.06 4.15
C PRO A 152 -6.45 4.70 5.60
N LEU A 153 -7.44 4.30 6.40
CA LEU A 153 -7.22 3.89 7.79
C LEU A 153 -6.36 2.63 7.89
N ALA A 154 -6.66 1.62 7.08
CA ALA A 154 -5.89 0.38 7.06
C ALA A 154 -4.43 0.62 6.60
N ASN A 155 -4.23 1.51 5.63
CA ASN A 155 -2.92 1.85 5.11
C ASN A 155 -2.13 2.83 6.00
N MET A 156 -2.77 3.52 6.93
CA MET A 156 -2.05 4.38 7.89
C MET A 156 -1.07 3.57 8.75
N ILE A 157 -1.41 2.34 9.12
CA ILE A 157 -0.56 1.52 9.98
C ILE A 157 0.79 1.21 9.29
N PRO A 158 0.84 0.60 8.08
CA PRO A 158 2.09 0.38 7.38
C PRO A 158 2.78 1.68 6.94
N ALA A 159 2.02 2.73 6.57
CA ALA A 159 2.59 4.02 6.19
C ALA A 159 3.40 4.68 7.31
N VAL A 160 3.00 4.54 8.59
CA VAL A 160 3.80 4.99 9.72
C VAL A 160 5.17 4.31 9.75
N GLY A 161 5.24 3.03 9.36
CA GLY A 161 6.51 2.30 9.27
C GLY A 161 7.41 2.79 8.13
N GLU A 162 6.81 3.22 7.03
CA GLU A 162 7.52 3.69 5.83
C GLU A 162 8.01 5.14 5.96
N GLU A 163 7.20 6.02 6.58
CA GLU A 163 7.47 7.46 6.69
C GLU A 163 8.29 7.87 7.94
N ALA A 164 8.64 6.94 8.82
CA ALA A 164 9.42 7.20 10.04
C ALA A 164 10.92 7.19 9.81
#